data_c850daef9bfea4c9e13a8fd650174379
#
_entry.id   c850daef9bfea4c9e13a8fd650174379
#
_cell.length_a   1.000
_cell.length_b   1.000
_cell.length_c   1.000
_cell.angle_alpha   90.00
_cell.angle_beta   90.00
_cell.angle_gamma   90.00
#
_symmetry.space_group_name_H-M   'P 1'
#
loop_
_entity.id
_entity.type
_entity.pdbx_description
1 polymer ?
#
loop_
_entity_poly.entity_id
_entity_poly.type
_entity_poly.pdbx_seq_one_letter_code
_entity_poly.pdbx_strand_id
1 'polypeptide(L)'
;MSGFSFSKLKQAKPSMRRRLFLYMGALAALLLVCILLVTLFAVLLLLGQLKSPREELAKSLTFRMEAFQSDMESLWRNVSVMGLHLSEDMTAILEKQTTDLSKLDGDADAVERLEEAMLEPLCQYVRQADCSGAFVVLNTSLVSADSSFSGLYVQRSNAAHTTSGLLLYRGMADIGRRHDVMPHRKWAQEFDLSEFPGFAEHLKTASVPIERDCRTTSLLTLLDTSERAILLTVPMLGGDGTAYGLCGFSVNQTYFSSHHAQPSGVSRLACVLSDSAAGLDISKGLLAYPADGFCFVPDELLTKKNLREGLTAFTGTELSFVGLSRPFMAASGDIEPHALTVLIPKRDYGRLLLKSKLEIGGLLMLLVFFGGACCLFYTRRYFRPILEDIDHVTEIGGDEGQPFFEELLPLSTKLRDHEQTITDLETEKQDLQGQMEQVEANAKHLAQKRKDEIDPEEYQLFLSAYQKLGPESRIVIDAMVDGVSAQTIAEQLRKKMSTVYSYRRDIYGKVGIQGENKLQQLRVRVSLMRREQTEYGGSPAPSNGENAGQAVNR
;
A
#
# COMPACT_ATOMS: atom_id res chain seq x y z
N MET A 1 60.84 5.07 18.42
CA MET A 1 59.60 4.76 17.66
C MET A 1 59.86 3.54 16.83
N SER A 2 59.43 2.37 17.34
CA SER A 2 59.65 1.08 16.71
C SER A 2 58.62 0.86 15.60
N GLY A 3 59.10 0.79 14.36
CA GLY A 3 58.31 0.54 13.21
C GLY A 3 57.64 -0.85 13.28
N PHE A 4 56.32 -0.86 13.32
CA PHE A 4 55.56 -2.09 13.19
C PHE A 4 55.74 -2.65 11.77
N SER A 5 56.54 -3.70 11.65
CA SER A 5 56.81 -4.37 10.36
C SER A 5 55.59 -5.20 9.96
N PHE A 6 54.87 -4.75 8.99
CA PHE A 6 53.73 -5.43 8.34
C PHE A 6 54.10 -6.79 7.68
N SER A 7 55.40 -7.10 7.54
CA SER A 7 55.86 -8.32 6.90
C SER A 7 55.71 -9.56 7.80
N LYS A 8 55.72 -9.40 9.12
CA LYS A 8 55.55 -10.54 10.08
C LYS A 8 54.10 -11.00 10.22
N LEU A 9 53.10 -10.20 9.81
CA LEU A 9 51.69 -10.57 9.86
C LEU A 9 51.25 -11.52 8.72
N LYS A 10 52.08 -11.67 7.68
CA LYS A 10 51.75 -12.52 6.51
C LYS A 10 52.10 -14.02 6.70
N GLN A 11 52.83 -14.40 7.74
CA GLN A 11 53.29 -15.76 7.95
C GLN A 11 52.62 -16.52 9.13
N ALA A 12 51.76 -15.87 9.90
CA ALA A 12 50.99 -16.58 10.92
C ALA A 12 49.77 -17.25 10.27
N LYS A 13 49.63 -18.58 10.49
CA LYS A 13 48.42 -19.31 10.06
C LYS A 13 47.18 -18.59 10.61
N PRO A 14 46.15 -18.37 9.81
CA PRO A 14 44.98 -17.65 10.25
C PRO A 14 44.20 -18.48 11.28
N SER A 15 44.01 -17.92 12.48
CA SER A 15 43.20 -18.55 13.52
C SER A 15 41.70 -18.50 13.12
N MET A 16 41.05 -19.66 13.11
CA MET A 16 39.64 -19.86 12.90
C MET A 16 38.82 -19.02 13.90
N ARG A 17 39.22 -19.03 15.16
CA ARG A 17 38.59 -18.25 16.24
C ARG A 17 38.62 -16.75 15.94
N ARG A 18 39.74 -16.23 15.43
CA ARG A 18 39.87 -14.81 15.05
C ARG A 18 39.01 -14.45 13.83
N ARG A 19 38.92 -15.34 12.84
CA ARG A 19 38.05 -15.12 11.66
C ARG A 19 36.59 -15.23 12.04
N LEU A 20 36.20 -16.19 12.84
CA LEU A 20 34.83 -16.34 13.35
C LEU A 20 34.44 -15.13 14.19
N PHE A 21 35.33 -14.64 15.05
CA PHE A 21 35.09 -13.44 15.85
C PHE A 21 34.92 -12.19 14.96
N LEU A 22 35.75 -12.02 13.93
CA LEU A 22 35.62 -10.94 12.97
C LEU A 22 34.31 -11.05 12.16
N TYR A 23 33.92 -12.26 11.76
CA TYR A 23 32.66 -12.52 11.08
C TYR A 23 31.45 -12.16 11.97
N MET A 24 31.45 -12.66 13.20
CA MET A 24 30.38 -12.35 14.17
C MET A 24 30.33 -10.86 14.50
N GLY A 25 31.50 -10.22 14.68
CA GLY A 25 31.58 -8.77 14.89
C GLY A 25 31.07 -7.96 13.69
N ALA A 26 31.44 -8.36 12.49
CA ALA A 26 30.96 -7.71 11.26
C ALA A 26 29.46 -7.93 11.04
N LEU A 27 28.94 -9.12 11.32
CA LEU A 27 27.53 -9.43 11.26
C LEU A 27 26.74 -8.61 12.30
N ALA A 28 27.27 -8.55 13.53
CA ALA A 28 26.66 -7.73 14.59
C ALA A 28 26.67 -6.24 14.24
N ALA A 29 27.76 -5.72 13.69
CA ALA A 29 27.86 -4.35 13.21
C ALA A 29 26.88 -4.08 12.06
N LEU A 30 26.74 -4.99 11.09
CA LEU A 30 25.77 -4.89 10.00
C LEU A 30 24.33 -4.85 10.56
N LEU A 31 24.02 -5.72 11.50
CA LEU A 31 22.70 -5.79 12.14
C LEU A 31 22.40 -4.49 12.90
N LEU A 32 23.40 -3.94 13.59
CA LEU A 32 23.30 -2.67 14.30
C LEU A 32 23.08 -1.50 13.33
N VAL A 33 23.76 -1.47 12.18
CA VAL A 33 23.54 -0.48 11.12
C VAL A 33 22.15 -0.62 10.53
N CYS A 34 21.67 -1.84 10.27
CA CYS A 34 20.30 -2.07 9.79
C CYS A 34 19.24 -1.60 10.81
N ILE A 35 19.42 -1.89 12.09
CA ILE A 35 18.54 -1.42 13.17
C ILE A 35 18.56 0.11 13.23
N LEU A 36 19.73 0.74 13.15
CA LEU A 36 19.88 2.19 13.16
C LEU A 36 19.21 2.84 11.95
N LEU A 37 19.31 2.26 10.77
CA LEU A 37 18.62 2.74 9.57
C LEU A 37 17.10 2.58 9.69
N VAL A 38 16.62 1.46 10.22
CA VAL A 38 15.18 1.24 10.45
C VAL A 38 14.64 2.20 11.51
N THR A 39 15.39 2.42 12.61
CA THR A 39 14.98 3.38 13.65
C THR A 39 15.01 4.82 13.13
N LEU A 40 16.02 5.20 12.37
CA LEU A 40 16.09 6.52 11.72
C LEU A 40 14.90 6.72 10.78
N PHE A 41 14.57 5.72 9.98
CA PHE A 41 13.41 5.75 9.09
C PHE A 41 12.10 5.87 9.88
N ALA A 42 11.94 5.10 10.95
CA ALA A 42 10.78 5.18 11.84
C ALA A 42 10.66 6.56 12.52
N VAL A 43 11.79 7.13 12.95
CA VAL A 43 11.85 8.48 13.54
C VAL A 43 11.48 9.55 12.50
N LEU A 44 11.97 9.44 11.26
CA LEU A 44 11.59 10.36 10.17
C LEU A 44 10.09 10.28 9.84
N LEU A 45 9.50 9.06 9.89
CA LEU A 45 8.05 8.88 9.77
C LEU A 45 7.28 9.52 10.94
N LEU A 46 7.74 9.30 12.18
CA LEU A 46 7.11 9.84 13.40
C LEU A 46 7.19 11.36 13.47
N LEU A 47 8.31 11.95 13.06
CA LEU A 47 8.47 13.40 13.01
C LEU A 47 7.68 14.06 11.87
N GLY A 48 6.93 13.29 11.08
CA GLY A 48 6.10 13.80 9.99
C GLY A 48 6.90 14.39 8.82
N GLN A 49 8.21 14.16 8.76
CA GLN A 49 9.05 14.62 7.65
C GLN A 49 8.81 13.81 6.36
N LEU A 50 8.33 12.59 6.49
CA LEU A 50 7.72 11.83 5.40
C LEU A 50 6.20 12.06 5.43
N LYS A 51 5.78 13.31 5.19
CA LYS A 51 4.36 13.66 5.07
C LYS A 51 3.69 12.74 4.06
N SER A 52 2.51 12.27 4.40
CA SER A 52 1.70 11.53 3.43
C SER A 52 1.54 12.40 2.18
N PRO A 53 1.86 11.91 0.96
CA PRO A 53 1.69 12.70 -0.27
C PRO A 53 0.26 13.19 -0.45
N ARG A 54 -0.69 12.50 0.15
CA ARG A 54 -2.10 12.92 0.20
C ARG A 54 -2.29 14.16 1.06
N GLU A 55 -1.66 14.18 2.22
CA GLU A 55 -1.74 15.31 3.15
C GLU A 55 -1.03 16.55 2.56
N GLU A 56 0.11 16.37 1.92
CA GLU A 56 0.82 17.44 1.23
C GLU A 56 0.01 18.00 0.08
N LEU A 57 -0.59 17.12 -0.73
CA LEU A 57 -1.50 17.54 -1.79
C LEU A 57 -2.74 18.24 -1.22
N ALA A 58 -3.36 17.69 -0.18
CA ALA A 58 -4.52 18.30 0.46
C ALA A 58 -4.18 19.70 0.98
N LYS A 59 -3.02 19.90 1.60
CA LYS A 59 -2.54 21.22 2.03
C LYS A 59 -2.31 22.18 0.87
N SER A 60 -1.71 21.70 -0.22
CA SER A 60 -1.50 22.51 -1.43
C SER A 60 -2.83 22.94 -2.06
N LEU A 61 -3.81 22.02 -2.15
CA LEU A 61 -5.15 22.34 -2.65
C LEU A 61 -5.89 23.27 -1.69
N THR A 62 -5.75 23.09 -0.38
CA THR A 62 -6.36 23.97 0.63
C THR A 62 -5.81 25.39 0.53
N PHE A 63 -4.50 25.52 0.44
CA PHE A 63 -3.85 26.85 0.27
C PHE A 63 -4.35 27.54 -0.99
N ARG A 64 -4.46 26.79 -2.11
CA ARG A 64 -5.00 27.35 -3.36
C ARG A 64 -6.48 27.73 -3.24
N MET A 65 -7.26 26.90 -2.55
CA MET A 65 -8.67 27.19 -2.29
C MET A 65 -8.84 28.44 -1.44
N GLU A 66 -8.02 28.61 -0.42
CA GLU A 66 -8.06 29.80 0.45
C GLU A 66 -7.71 31.08 -0.32
N ALA A 67 -6.68 31.02 -1.17
CA ALA A 67 -6.34 32.14 -2.03
C ALA A 67 -7.51 32.47 -3.00
N PHE A 68 -8.06 31.44 -3.65
CA PHE A 68 -9.19 31.61 -4.57
C PHE A 68 -10.43 32.18 -3.86
N GLN A 69 -10.73 31.67 -2.66
CA GLN A 69 -11.84 32.20 -1.85
C GLN A 69 -11.59 33.65 -1.45
N SER A 70 -10.38 34.01 -1.03
CA SER A 70 -10.02 35.38 -0.67
C SER A 70 -10.18 36.35 -1.85
N ASP A 71 -9.77 35.95 -3.05
CA ASP A 71 -9.91 36.75 -4.26
C ASP A 71 -11.40 37.04 -4.56
N MET A 72 -12.23 35.99 -4.49
CA MET A 72 -13.67 36.11 -4.73
C MET A 72 -14.39 36.91 -3.63
N GLU A 73 -14.02 36.77 -2.38
CA GLU A 73 -14.54 37.56 -1.27
C GLU A 73 -14.14 39.05 -1.38
N SER A 74 -12.92 39.32 -1.88
CA SER A 74 -12.48 40.69 -2.17
C SER A 74 -13.33 41.33 -3.26
N LEU A 75 -13.59 40.57 -4.35
CA LEU A 75 -14.43 41.04 -5.43
C LEU A 75 -15.85 41.32 -4.96
N TRP A 76 -16.43 40.45 -4.12
CA TRP A 76 -17.75 40.65 -3.50
C TRP A 76 -17.81 41.95 -2.68
N ARG A 77 -16.83 42.18 -1.81
CA ARG A 77 -16.74 43.41 -1.01
C ARG A 77 -16.67 44.67 -1.90
N ASN A 78 -15.86 44.59 -2.94
CA ASN A 78 -15.69 45.70 -3.87
C ASN A 78 -16.98 46.04 -4.62
N VAL A 79 -17.79 45.03 -5.00
CA VAL A 79 -19.08 45.30 -5.66
C VAL A 79 -20.08 45.94 -4.71
N SER A 80 -20.10 45.52 -3.44
CA SER A 80 -20.97 46.09 -2.42
C SER A 80 -20.60 47.56 -2.14
N VAL A 81 -19.30 47.85 -2.02
CA VAL A 81 -18.80 49.22 -1.84
C VAL A 81 -19.13 50.10 -3.06
N MET A 82 -18.95 49.57 -4.27
CA MET A 82 -19.34 50.24 -5.49
C MET A 82 -20.83 50.57 -5.50
N GLY A 83 -21.68 49.60 -5.16
CA GLY A 83 -23.12 49.79 -5.10
C GLY A 83 -23.55 50.88 -4.11
N LEU A 84 -22.91 50.94 -2.94
CA LEU A 84 -23.14 51.98 -1.95
C LEU A 84 -22.80 53.37 -2.48
N HIS A 85 -21.55 53.54 -2.98
CA HIS A 85 -21.10 54.84 -3.49
C HIS A 85 -21.92 55.30 -4.70
N LEU A 86 -22.22 54.41 -5.65
CA LEU A 86 -23.05 54.76 -6.80
C LEU A 86 -24.47 55.11 -6.40
N SER A 87 -25.03 54.49 -5.34
CA SER A 87 -26.32 54.86 -4.77
C SER A 87 -26.30 56.27 -4.18
N GLU A 88 -25.23 56.62 -3.44
CA GLU A 88 -25.04 57.98 -2.89
C GLU A 88 -24.87 59.03 -3.99
N ASP A 89 -24.04 58.75 -5.00
CA ASP A 89 -23.84 59.63 -6.15
C ASP A 89 -25.15 59.85 -6.92
N MET A 90 -25.90 58.79 -7.18
CA MET A 90 -27.22 58.86 -7.84
C MET A 90 -28.19 59.72 -7.03
N THR A 91 -28.25 59.51 -5.72
CA THR A 91 -29.12 60.33 -4.86
C THR A 91 -28.75 61.79 -4.95
N ALA A 92 -27.46 62.13 -4.84
CA ALA A 92 -26.97 63.52 -4.92
C ALA A 92 -27.25 64.17 -6.29
N ILE A 93 -27.21 63.41 -7.39
CA ILE A 93 -27.51 63.92 -8.73
C ILE A 93 -29.00 64.16 -8.90
N LEU A 94 -29.84 63.22 -8.49
CA LEU A 94 -31.29 63.34 -8.56
C LEU A 94 -31.83 64.47 -7.70
N GLU A 95 -31.31 64.63 -6.49
CA GLU A 95 -31.63 65.75 -5.61
C GLU A 95 -31.28 67.10 -6.24
N LYS A 96 -30.09 67.24 -6.85
CA LYS A 96 -29.69 68.45 -7.58
C LYS A 96 -30.63 68.77 -8.75
N GLN A 97 -31.10 67.76 -9.42
CA GLN A 97 -32.01 67.92 -10.56
C GLN A 97 -33.46 68.09 -10.14
N THR A 98 -33.82 67.94 -8.88
CA THR A 98 -35.17 68.01 -8.32
C THR A 98 -36.13 67.05 -9.07
N THR A 99 -35.60 65.87 -9.46
CA THR A 99 -36.32 64.96 -10.35
C THR A 99 -36.21 63.53 -9.76
N ASP A 100 -37.29 62.76 -9.89
CA ASP A 100 -37.28 61.33 -9.57
C ASP A 100 -36.87 60.52 -10.78
N LEU A 101 -36.21 59.37 -10.57
CA LEU A 101 -35.77 58.48 -11.65
C LEU A 101 -36.95 58.08 -12.59
N SER A 102 -38.13 57.83 -12.02
CA SER A 102 -39.33 57.45 -12.78
C SER A 102 -39.82 58.52 -13.77
N LYS A 103 -39.34 59.73 -13.62
CA LYS A 103 -39.68 60.84 -14.53
C LYS A 103 -38.64 61.02 -15.64
N LEU A 104 -37.59 60.22 -15.64
CA LEU A 104 -36.48 60.28 -16.61
C LEU A 104 -36.74 59.36 -17.82
N ASP A 105 -37.80 58.54 -17.80
CA ASP A 105 -38.12 57.65 -18.89
C ASP A 105 -38.40 58.49 -20.18
N GLY A 106 -37.56 58.21 -21.20
CA GLY A 106 -37.59 58.92 -22.45
C GLY A 106 -36.90 60.31 -22.47
N ASP A 107 -36.31 60.75 -21.35
CA ASP A 107 -35.52 61.99 -21.31
C ASP A 107 -34.00 61.66 -21.51
N ALA A 108 -33.63 61.69 -22.81
CA ALA A 108 -32.25 61.35 -23.21
C ALA A 108 -31.21 62.28 -22.60
N ASP A 109 -31.47 63.55 -22.43
CA ASP A 109 -30.52 64.54 -21.89
C ASP A 109 -30.31 64.34 -20.40
N ALA A 110 -31.34 63.93 -19.68
CA ALA A 110 -31.20 63.62 -18.24
C ALA A 110 -30.47 62.27 -17.98
N VAL A 111 -30.75 61.25 -18.79
CA VAL A 111 -30.03 59.98 -18.75
C VAL A 111 -28.58 60.18 -19.13
N GLU A 112 -28.25 61.00 -20.15
CA GLU A 112 -26.89 61.34 -20.55
C GLU A 112 -26.11 61.94 -19.38
N ARG A 113 -26.67 62.88 -18.64
CA ARG A 113 -26.01 63.46 -17.44
C ARG A 113 -25.74 62.45 -16.34
N LEU A 114 -26.64 61.46 -16.15
CA LEU A 114 -26.47 60.39 -15.19
C LEU A 114 -25.33 59.45 -15.62
N GLU A 115 -25.37 59.00 -16.87
CA GLU A 115 -24.32 58.13 -17.41
C GLU A 115 -22.95 58.81 -17.38
N GLU A 116 -22.88 60.12 -17.75
CA GLU A 116 -21.64 60.87 -17.73
C GLU A 116 -21.04 61.00 -16.31
N ALA A 117 -21.88 61.20 -15.30
CA ALA A 117 -21.46 61.31 -13.93
C ALA A 117 -20.98 59.96 -13.35
N MET A 118 -21.54 58.84 -13.81
CA MET A 118 -21.19 57.52 -13.35
C MET A 118 -20.01 56.88 -14.09
N LEU A 119 -19.67 57.33 -15.31
CA LEU A 119 -18.64 56.67 -16.13
C LEU A 119 -17.27 56.64 -15.48
N GLU A 120 -16.75 57.78 -14.97
CA GLU A 120 -15.42 57.82 -14.37
C GLU A 120 -15.33 57.00 -13.07
N PRO A 121 -16.29 57.11 -12.11
CA PRO A 121 -16.33 56.19 -10.96
C PRO A 121 -16.33 54.72 -11.39
N LEU A 122 -17.12 54.34 -12.37
CA LEU A 122 -17.21 52.98 -12.89
C LEU A 122 -15.86 52.51 -13.47
N CYS A 123 -15.20 53.37 -14.25
CA CYS A 123 -13.86 53.10 -14.77
C CYS A 123 -12.81 52.90 -13.68
N GLN A 124 -12.88 53.67 -12.57
CA GLN A 124 -12.00 53.54 -11.44
C GLN A 124 -12.20 52.20 -10.75
N TYR A 125 -13.43 51.74 -10.55
CA TYR A 125 -13.71 50.43 -9.98
C TYR A 125 -13.20 49.30 -10.88
N VAL A 126 -13.35 49.37 -12.20
CA VAL A 126 -12.75 48.39 -13.11
C VAL A 126 -11.23 48.35 -12.98
N ARG A 127 -10.56 49.49 -12.81
CA ARG A 127 -9.09 49.53 -12.65
C ARG A 127 -8.61 48.95 -11.33
N GLN A 128 -9.40 49.11 -10.27
CA GLN A 128 -9.04 48.71 -8.90
C GLN A 128 -9.48 47.29 -8.54
N ALA A 129 -10.61 46.83 -9.07
CA ALA A 129 -11.16 45.52 -8.74
C ALA A 129 -10.59 44.41 -9.63
N ASP A 130 -10.58 43.21 -9.10
CA ASP A 130 -10.18 42.00 -9.81
C ASP A 130 -11.32 41.48 -10.70
N CYS A 131 -11.73 42.26 -11.69
CA CYS A 131 -12.84 41.98 -12.59
C CYS A 131 -12.47 42.21 -14.04
N SER A 132 -13.25 41.65 -14.98
CA SER A 132 -13.12 41.92 -16.41
C SER A 132 -13.78 43.23 -16.83
N GLY A 133 -14.81 43.63 -16.11
CA GLY A 133 -15.56 44.86 -16.36
C GLY A 133 -16.55 45.17 -15.25
N ALA A 134 -17.15 46.38 -15.33
CA ALA A 134 -18.21 46.82 -14.42
C ALA A 134 -19.35 47.42 -15.20
N PHE A 135 -20.53 47.35 -14.64
CA PHE A 135 -21.74 47.84 -15.26
C PHE A 135 -22.67 48.52 -14.25
N VAL A 136 -23.49 49.40 -14.78
CA VAL A 136 -24.64 50.01 -14.12
C VAL A 136 -25.81 49.88 -15.07
N VAL A 137 -26.90 49.30 -14.60
CA VAL A 137 -28.17 49.25 -15.33
C VAL A 137 -29.19 50.09 -14.57
N LEU A 138 -29.65 51.15 -15.14
CA LEU A 138 -30.60 52.07 -14.54
C LEU A 138 -32.03 51.54 -14.70
N ASN A 139 -32.88 51.78 -13.72
CA ASN A 139 -34.29 51.44 -13.80
C ASN A 139 -35.05 52.49 -14.59
N THR A 140 -34.52 52.86 -15.77
CA THR A 140 -35.10 53.83 -16.73
C THR A 140 -34.64 53.47 -18.14
N SER A 141 -35.41 53.89 -19.16
CA SER A 141 -35.15 53.64 -20.59
C SER A 141 -35.20 54.91 -21.41
N LEU A 142 -34.35 54.96 -22.43
CA LEU A 142 -34.40 56.07 -23.44
C LEU A 142 -35.61 55.96 -24.40
N VAL A 143 -35.99 54.71 -24.59
CA VAL A 143 -37.09 54.39 -25.53
C VAL A 143 -38.17 53.69 -24.74
N SER A 144 -39.07 54.35 -24.07
CA SER A 144 -40.20 53.79 -23.29
C SER A 144 -40.66 52.37 -23.71
N ALA A 145 -39.72 51.42 -23.76
CA ALA A 145 -39.95 50.05 -24.17
C ALA A 145 -39.68 49.16 -22.95
N ASP A 146 -40.62 48.27 -22.64
CA ASP A 146 -40.59 47.39 -21.47
C ASP A 146 -39.37 46.39 -21.43
N SER A 147 -38.51 46.37 -22.47
CA SER A 147 -37.43 45.38 -22.62
C SER A 147 -36.02 45.96 -22.64
N SER A 148 -35.86 47.28 -22.63
CA SER A 148 -34.54 47.93 -22.63
C SER A 148 -34.34 48.86 -21.45
N PHE A 149 -33.10 48.96 -20.98
CA PHE A 149 -32.71 49.83 -19.87
C PHE A 149 -31.42 50.58 -20.20
N SER A 150 -31.40 51.86 -19.82
CA SER A 150 -30.24 52.71 -19.95
C SER A 150 -29.17 52.31 -18.92
N GLY A 151 -27.92 52.66 -19.18
CA GLY A 151 -26.82 52.45 -18.27
C GLY A 151 -25.46 52.28 -18.95
N LEU A 152 -24.48 51.91 -18.20
CA LEU A 152 -23.09 51.81 -18.64
C LEU A 152 -22.56 50.41 -18.47
N TYR A 153 -21.82 49.91 -19.46
CA TYR A 153 -20.98 48.71 -19.30
C TYR A 153 -19.61 48.99 -19.88
N VAL A 154 -18.62 48.96 -18.98
CA VAL A 154 -17.21 49.17 -19.29
C VAL A 154 -16.43 47.89 -19.02
N GLN A 155 -15.63 47.50 -20.00
CA GLN A 155 -14.81 46.28 -19.89
C GLN A 155 -13.37 46.55 -20.29
N ARG A 156 -12.45 45.78 -19.75
CA ARG A 156 -11.03 45.81 -20.15
C ARG A 156 -10.89 45.38 -21.61
N SER A 157 -10.12 46.15 -22.39
CA SER A 157 -9.84 45.82 -23.79
C SER A 157 -9.09 44.50 -23.97
N ASN A 158 -8.31 44.14 -22.97
CA ASN A 158 -7.70 42.83 -22.84
C ASN A 158 -7.86 42.33 -21.39
N ALA A 159 -8.77 41.42 -21.17
CA ALA A 159 -9.09 40.90 -19.87
C ALA A 159 -7.91 40.15 -19.20
N ALA A 160 -6.91 39.72 -19.97
CA ALA A 160 -5.69 39.07 -19.41
C ALA A 160 -4.72 40.07 -18.75
N HIS A 161 -4.88 41.37 -18.97
CA HIS A 161 -3.99 42.41 -18.49
C HIS A 161 -4.72 43.48 -17.69
N THR A 162 -4.34 43.66 -16.42
CA THR A 162 -4.97 44.67 -15.52
C THR A 162 -4.71 46.10 -15.95
N THR A 163 -3.66 46.36 -16.72
CA THR A 163 -3.26 47.67 -17.22
C THR A 163 -3.83 47.98 -18.61
N SER A 164 -4.70 47.14 -19.16
CA SER A 164 -5.29 47.35 -20.46
C SER A 164 -6.25 48.55 -20.47
N GLY A 165 -6.41 49.20 -21.62
CA GLY A 165 -7.43 50.23 -21.81
C GLY A 165 -8.82 49.72 -21.56
N LEU A 166 -9.78 50.61 -21.42
CA LEU A 166 -11.19 50.30 -21.23
C LEU A 166 -11.98 50.54 -22.49
N LEU A 167 -13.03 49.73 -22.71
CA LEU A 167 -13.96 49.83 -23.83
C LEU A 167 -15.40 49.93 -23.32
N LEU A 168 -16.20 50.75 -23.96
CA LEU A 168 -17.62 50.88 -23.67
C LEU A 168 -18.41 49.85 -24.48
N TYR A 169 -19.17 49.01 -23.79
CA TYR A 169 -20.07 48.03 -24.41
C TYR A 169 -21.54 48.45 -24.39
N ARG A 170 -21.95 49.18 -23.36
CA ARG A 170 -23.30 49.78 -23.26
C ARG A 170 -23.17 51.19 -22.73
N GLY A 171 -24.09 52.07 -23.16
CA GLY A 171 -24.14 53.46 -22.79
C GLY A 171 -24.00 54.40 -24.01
N MET A 172 -24.07 55.69 -23.78
CA MET A 172 -23.95 56.67 -24.85
C MET A 172 -22.52 56.78 -25.38
N ALA A 173 -22.32 56.52 -26.68
CA ALA A 173 -20.99 56.47 -27.29
C ALA A 173 -20.21 57.79 -27.19
N ASP A 174 -20.91 58.92 -27.20
CA ASP A 174 -20.29 60.24 -27.13
C ASP A 174 -19.70 60.54 -25.74
N ILE A 175 -20.35 60.04 -24.70
CA ILE A 175 -19.82 60.09 -23.34
C ILE A 175 -18.50 59.28 -23.27
N GLY A 176 -18.51 58.04 -23.77
CA GLY A 176 -17.30 57.23 -23.81
C GLY A 176 -16.14 57.93 -24.54
N ARG A 177 -16.40 58.51 -25.70
CA ARG A 177 -15.37 59.26 -26.46
C ARG A 177 -14.82 60.46 -25.72
N ARG A 178 -15.64 61.19 -24.95
CA ARG A 178 -15.21 62.34 -24.13
C ARG A 178 -14.29 61.92 -22.98
N HIS A 179 -14.43 60.68 -22.50
CA HIS A 179 -13.68 60.17 -21.36
C HIS A 179 -12.64 59.10 -21.76
N ASP A 180 -12.19 59.08 -23.02
CA ASP A 180 -11.19 58.11 -23.54
C ASP A 180 -11.58 56.63 -23.39
N VAL A 181 -12.87 56.34 -23.25
CA VAL A 181 -13.43 54.98 -23.23
C VAL A 181 -14.10 54.70 -24.56
N MET A 182 -13.36 54.16 -25.51
CA MET A 182 -13.85 53.94 -26.86
C MET A 182 -14.96 52.89 -26.92
N PRO A 183 -16.04 53.16 -27.71
CA PRO A 183 -17.07 52.16 -27.93
C PRO A 183 -16.50 50.91 -28.59
N HIS A 184 -16.85 49.75 -28.05
CA HIS A 184 -16.48 48.46 -28.63
C HIS A 184 -17.28 48.22 -29.93
N ARG A 185 -16.76 47.44 -30.87
CA ARG A 185 -17.43 47.11 -32.13
C ARG A 185 -18.84 46.49 -31.98
N LYS A 186 -19.09 45.89 -30.80
CA LYS A 186 -20.37 45.27 -30.38
C LYS A 186 -21.12 46.18 -29.39
N TRP A 187 -20.84 47.46 -29.44
CA TRP A 187 -21.49 48.46 -28.60
C TRP A 187 -22.98 48.57 -28.94
N ALA A 188 -23.79 48.77 -27.92
CA ALA A 188 -25.19 49.19 -28.02
C ALA A 188 -25.47 50.30 -27.01
N GLN A 189 -26.48 51.09 -27.24
CA GLN A 189 -26.80 52.24 -26.39
C GLN A 189 -27.47 51.82 -25.09
N GLU A 190 -28.34 50.83 -25.13
CA GLU A 190 -29.07 50.32 -23.98
C GLU A 190 -28.80 48.82 -23.74
N PHE A 191 -29.18 48.35 -22.57
CA PHE A 191 -29.18 46.93 -22.22
C PHE A 191 -30.50 46.28 -22.65
N ASP A 192 -30.44 45.08 -23.17
CA ASP A 192 -31.59 44.21 -23.32
C ASP A 192 -31.78 43.37 -22.06
N LEU A 193 -33.00 43.34 -21.49
CA LEU A 193 -33.27 42.54 -20.26
C LEU A 193 -33.03 41.05 -20.44
N SER A 194 -33.10 40.54 -21.65
CA SER A 194 -32.74 39.14 -21.92
C SER A 194 -31.28 38.81 -21.62
N GLU A 195 -30.43 39.85 -21.58
CA GLU A 195 -29.01 39.73 -21.22
C GLU A 195 -28.79 39.52 -19.71
N PHE A 196 -29.75 39.91 -18.88
CA PHE A 196 -29.66 39.90 -17.42
C PHE A 196 -30.79 39.09 -16.79
N PRO A 197 -30.72 37.76 -16.85
CA PRO A 197 -31.73 36.93 -16.21
C PRO A 197 -31.79 37.21 -14.70
N GLY A 198 -33.01 37.44 -14.20
CA GLY A 198 -33.23 37.78 -12.78
C GLY A 198 -33.11 39.25 -12.42
N PHE A 199 -32.82 40.16 -13.37
CA PHE A 199 -32.72 41.61 -13.13
C PHE A 199 -33.99 42.19 -12.47
N ALA A 200 -35.14 41.96 -13.06
CA ALA A 200 -36.43 42.47 -12.53
C ALA A 200 -36.77 41.87 -11.15
N GLU A 201 -36.42 40.63 -10.92
CA GLU A 201 -36.63 39.98 -9.62
C GLU A 201 -35.68 40.55 -8.55
N HIS A 202 -34.41 40.78 -8.91
CA HIS A 202 -33.44 41.39 -8.01
C HIS A 202 -33.87 42.80 -7.60
N LEU A 203 -34.31 43.63 -8.55
CA LEU A 203 -34.85 44.98 -8.25
C LEU A 203 -36.08 44.95 -7.34
N LYS A 204 -37.03 44.03 -7.57
CA LYS A 204 -38.24 43.90 -6.74
C LYS A 204 -37.96 43.45 -5.31
N THR A 205 -36.94 42.65 -5.10
CA THR A 205 -36.59 42.14 -3.80
C THR A 205 -35.42 42.87 -3.14
N ALA A 206 -34.97 43.96 -3.77
CA ALA A 206 -33.88 44.78 -3.29
C ALA A 206 -34.12 45.27 -1.85
N SER A 207 -33.16 45.12 -1.00
CA SER A 207 -33.25 45.41 0.43
C SER A 207 -32.00 46.05 1.00
N VAL A 208 -32.19 46.79 2.09
CA VAL A 208 -31.09 47.38 2.85
C VAL A 208 -30.76 46.43 4.01
N PRO A 209 -29.50 46.16 4.33
CA PRO A 209 -28.27 46.77 3.76
C PRO A 209 -27.86 46.11 2.43
N ILE A 210 -27.40 46.94 1.49
CA ILE A 210 -26.97 46.55 0.14
C ILE A 210 -25.94 45.41 0.14
N GLU A 211 -25.05 45.40 1.15
CA GLU A 211 -23.98 44.39 1.31
C GLU A 211 -24.53 42.96 1.47
N ARG A 212 -25.80 42.82 1.88
CA ARG A 212 -26.46 41.53 2.03
C ARG A 212 -27.25 41.10 0.81
N ASP A 213 -27.44 41.99 -0.16
CA ASP A 213 -28.20 41.75 -1.37
C ASP A 213 -27.33 41.69 -2.63
N CYS A 214 -26.12 41.16 -2.47
CA CYS A 214 -25.27 40.83 -3.61
C CYS A 214 -25.66 39.47 -4.17
N ARG A 215 -25.87 39.36 -5.47
CA ARG A 215 -26.22 38.13 -6.18
C ARG A 215 -25.19 37.80 -7.23
N THR A 216 -25.05 36.50 -7.49
CA THR A 216 -24.19 35.98 -8.55
C THR A 216 -25.05 35.27 -9.58
N THR A 217 -24.90 35.62 -10.86
CA THR A 217 -25.62 34.94 -11.94
C THR A 217 -24.99 33.58 -12.25
N SER A 218 -25.78 32.66 -12.80
CA SER A 218 -25.23 31.52 -13.51
C SER A 218 -24.37 32.00 -14.68
N LEU A 219 -23.55 31.09 -15.21
CA LEU A 219 -22.71 31.39 -16.37
C LEU A 219 -23.59 31.80 -17.55
N LEU A 220 -23.39 32.99 -18.05
CA LEU A 220 -24.10 33.52 -19.21
C LEU A 220 -23.11 33.83 -20.34
N THR A 221 -23.62 33.88 -21.57
CA THR A 221 -22.86 34.38 -22.70
C THR A 221 -23.27 35.85 -22.91
N LEU A 222 -22.28 36.73 -22.84
CA LEU A 222 -22.53 38.14 -23.07
C LEU A 222 -23.02 38.35 -24.50
N LEU A 223 -24.13 39.12 -24.64
CA LEU A 223 -24.80 39.32 -25.90
C LEU A 223 -23.86 39.84 -27.00
N ASP A 224 -24.11 39.37 -28.21
CA ASP A 224 -23.30 39.66 -29.40
C ASP A 224 -21.81 39.29 -29.29
N THR A 225 -21.40 38.61 -28.23
CA THR A 225 -20.04 38.12 -28.04
C THR A 225 -20.03 36.60 -27.88
N SER A 226 -18.86 35.99 -27.96
CA SER A 226 -18.64 34.60 -27.54
C SER A 226 -18.13 34.53 -26.11
N GLU A 227 -18.10 35.62 -25.39
CA GLU A 227 -17.54 35.68 -24.05
C GLU A 227 -18.54 35.13 -23.03
N ARG A 228 -18.08 34.14 -22.29
CA ARG A 228 -18.79 33.58 -21.16
C ARG A 228 -18.41 34.35 -19.91
N ALA A 229 -19.36 34.78 -19.12
CA ALA A 229 -19.14 35.55 -17.91
C ALA A 229 -20.09 35.15 -16.78
N ILE A 230 -19.69 35.42 -15.57
CA ILE A 230 -20.53 35.43 -14.37
C ILE A 230 -20.60 36.89 -13.91
N LEU A 231 -21.81 37.37 -13.57
CA LEU A 231 -22.02 38.70 -13.06
C LEU A 231 -22.27 38.67 -11.56
N LEU A 232 -21.63 39.61 -10.86
CA LEU A 232 -21.92 39.90 -9.46
C LEU A 232 -22.71 41.21 -9.44
N THR A 233 -23.91 41.18 -8.88
CA THR A 233 -24.86 42.31 -8.92
C THR A 233 -25.28 42.74 -7.54
N VAL A 234 -25.40 44.04 -7.33
CA VAL A 234 -25.99 44.63 -6.14
C VAL A 234 -26.99 45.71 -6.55
N PRO A 235 -28.07 45.95 -5.78
CA PRO A 235 -29.01 47.04 -6.05
C PRO A 235 -28.40 48.39 -5.72
N MET A 236 -28.78 49.40 -6.43
CA MET A 236 -28.56 50.80 -6.09
C MET A 236 -29.87 51.34 -5.53
N LEU A 237 -29.85 51.81 -4.29
CA LEU A 237 -31.04 52.22 -3.54
C LEU A 237 -30.90 53.66 -3.06
N GLY A 238 -31.99 54.42 -3.23
CA GLY A 238 -32.14 55.71 -2.61
C GLY A 238 -32.36 55.62 -1.09
N GLY A 239 -32.18 56.71 -0.37
CA GLY A 239 -32.42 56.77 1.06
C GLY A 239 -33.86 56.46 1.49
N ASP A 240 -34.81 56.57 0.58
CA ASP A 240 -36.21 56.22 0.72
C ASP A 240 -36.54 54.77 0.34
N GLY A 241 -35.54 54.01 -0.08
CA GLY A 241 -35.70 52.62 -0.54
C GLY A 241 -36.07 52.49 -2.02
N THR A 242 -36.09 53.58 -2.77
CA THR A 242 -36.34 53.55 -4.22
C THR A 242 -35.20 52.84 -4.92
N ALA A 243 -35.51 51.83 -5.76
CA ALA A 243 -34.49 51.10 -6.52
C ALA A 243 -34.09 51.90 -7.78
N TYR A 244 -32.92 52.48 -7.80
CA TYR A 244 -32.36 53.23 -8.94
C TYR A 244 -31.91 52.30 -10.08
N GLY A 245 -31.55 51.08 -9.76
CA GLY A 245 -31.06 50.10 -10.71
C GLY A 245 -30.19 49.05 -10.05
N LEU A 246 -29.42 48.33 -10.85
CA LEU A 246 -28.40 47.41 -10.42
C LEU A 246 -27.03 47.86 -10.91
N CYS A 247 -26.01 47.69 -10.09
CA CYS A 247 -24.62 47.75 -10.55
C CYS A 247 -23.89 46.46 -10.23
N GLY A 248 -22.77 46.24 -10.91
CA GLY A 248 -22.06 45.00 -10.69
C GLY A 248 -20.72 44.88 -11.42
N PHE A 249 -20.05 43.76 -11.13
CA PHE A 249 -18.86 43.35 -11.86
C PHE A 249 -19.14 42.15 -12.76
N SER A 250 -18.46 42.14 -13.90
CA SER A 250 -18.40 40.97 -14.76
C SER A 250 -17.04 40.26 -14.56
N VAL A 251 -17.07 38.95 -14.48
CA VAL A 251 -15.90 38.10 -14.53
C VAL A 251 -16.04 37.21 -15.74
N ASN A 252 -15.32 37.50 -16.81
CA ASN A 252 -15.36 36.67 -18.01
C ASN A 252 -14.32 35.54 -17.96
N GLN A 253 -14.51 34.55 -18.85
CA GLN A 253 -13.65 33.37 -18.94
C GLN A 253 -12.18 33.73 -19.16
N THR A 254 -11.88 34.75 -19.98
CA THR A 254 -10.49 35.17 -20.28
C THR A 254 -9.81 35.76 -19.04
N TYR A 255 -10.52 36.67 -18.35
CA TYR A 255 -10.02 37.23 -17.08
C TYR A 255 -9.82 36.16 -16.03
N PHE A 256 -10.82 35.31 -15.79
CA PHE A 256 -10.80 34.26 -14.82
C PHE A 256 -9.64 33.30 -15.08
N SER A 257 -9.48 32.86 -16.34
CA SER A 257 -8.38 31.97 -16.72
C SER A 257 -7.01 32.59 -16.50
N SER A 258 -6.82 33.87 -16.83
CA SER A 258 -5.51 34.53 -16.68
C SER A 258 -5.11 34.80 -15.21
N HIS A 259 -6.09 35.08 -14.34
CA HIS A 259 -5.82 35.43 -12.93
C HIS A 259 -5.76 34.23 -12.00
N HIS A 260 -6.57 33.18 -12.28
CA HIS A 260 -6.60 32.00 -11.42
C HIS A 260 -5.81 30.80 -11.95
N ALA A 261 -5.23 30.88 -13.15
CA ALA A 261 -4.34 29.87 -13.73
C ALA A 261 -2.88 30.01 -13.28
N GLN A 262 -2.64 30.23 -12.01
CA GLN A 262 -1.27 30.42 -11.51
C GLN A 262 -0.45 29.14 -11.58
N PRO A 263 0.87 29.23 -11.84
CA PRO A 263 1.76 28.08 -11.75
C PRO A 263 1.72 27.53 -10.31
N SER A 264 1.45 26.26 -10.20
CA SER A 264 1.46 25.56 -8.91
C SER A 264 2.46 24.40 -8.97
N GLY A 265 2.95 23.98 -7.83
CA GLY A 265 3.78 22.77 -7.73
C GLY A 265 3.02 21.50 -8.12
N VAL A 266 1.71 21.60 -8.34
CA VAL A 266 0.82 20.52 -8.78
C VAL A 266 0.47 20.75 -10.25
N SER A 267 0.92 19.86 -11.13
CA SER A 267 0.61 19.93 -12.55
C SER A 267 -0.88 19.75 -12.81
N ARG A 268 -1.41 20.51 -13.78
CA ARG A 268 -2.82 20.46 -14.23
C ARG A 268 -3.85 20.76 -13.13
N LEU A 269 -3.49 21.59 -12.16
CA LEU A 269 -4.43 22.11 -11.20
C LEU A 269 -5.39 23.07 -11.89
N ALA A 270 -6.69 22.89 -11.70
CA ALA A 270 -7.72 23.75 -12.24
C ALA A 270 -8.56 24.40 -11.13
N CYS A 271 -8.93 25.67 -11.32
CA CYS A 271 -9.90 26.38 -10.48
C CYS A 271 -11.21 26.51 -11.28
N VAL A 272 -12.33 26.24 -10.64
CA VAL A 272 -13.66 26.29 -11.24
C VAL A 272 -14.57 27.09 -10.34
N LEU A 273 -15.30 28.03 -10.93
CA LEU A 273 -16.44 28.70 -10.31
C LEU A 273 -17.69 28.27 -11.08
N SER A 274 -18.58 27.51 -10.45
CA SER A 274 -19.78 26.97 -11.08
C SER A 274 -20.94 26.88 -10.11
N ASP A 275 -22.13 26.65 -10.65
CA ASP A 275 -23.30 26.31 -9.86
C ASP A 275 -23.09 25.01 -9.09
N SER A 276 -23.59 24.93 -7.87
CA SER A 276 -23.25 23.82 -6.96
C SER A 276 -24.42 22.91 -6.60
N ALA A 277 -25.59 23.12 -7.15
CA ALA A 277 -26.84 22.56 -6.64
C ALA A 277 -26.91 21.03 -6.60
N ALA A 278 -26.40 20.32 -7.60
CA ALA A 278 -26.52 18.85 -7.66
C ALA A 278 -25.20 18.10 -7.87
N GLY A 279 -24.09 18.81 -8.11
CA GLY A 279 -22.82 18.20 -8.47
C GLY A 279 -21.81 19.26 -8.92
N LEU A 280 -20.88 18.88 -9.76
CA LEU A 280 -19.94 19.81 -10.40
C LEU A 280 -20.10 19.69 -11.92
N ASP A 281 -20.67 20.69 -12.54
CA ASP A 281 -20.73 20.85 -13.99
C ASP A 281 -19.66 21.87 -14.43
N ILE A 282 -18.52 21.36 -14.92
CA ILE A 282 -17.41 22.22 -15.32
C ILE A 282 -17.76 23.01 -16.57
N SER A 283 -18.64 22.48 -17.43
CA SER A 283 -19.05 23.15 -18.68
C SER A 283 -19.88 24.40 -18.42
N LYS A 284 -20.60 24.44 -17.29
CA LYS A 284 -21.41 25.56 -16.83
C LYS A 284 -20.70 26.49 -15.85
N GLY A 285 -19.39 26.44 -15.77
CA GLY A 285 -18.59 27.29 -14.89
C GLY A 285 -17.48 28.03 -15.63
N LEU A 286 -16.89 28.99 -14.91
CA LEU A 286 -15.61 29.58 -15.30
C LEU A 286 -14.48 28.64 -14.91
N LEU A 287 -13.55 28.43 -15.82
CA LEU A 287 -12.47 27.49 -15.67
C LEU A 287 -11.12 28.19 -15.86
N ALA A 288 -10.21 28.03 -14.89
CA ALA A 288 -8.83 28.44 -14.98
C ALA A 288 -7.89 27.25 -14.78
N TYR A 289 -6.92 27.09 -15.70
CA TYR A 289 -5.88 26.08 -15.64
C TYR A 289 -4.58 26.62 -16.23
N PRO A 290 -3.40 26.11 -15.84
CA PRO A 290 -2.13 26.55 -16.38
C PRO A 290 -2.04 26.34 -17.90
N ALA A 291 -1.38 27.27 -18.59
CA ALA A 291 -1.26 27.23 -20.05
C ALA A 291 -0.52 26.01 -20.60
N ASP A 292 0.37 25.43 -19.80
CA ASP A 292 1.10 24.19 -20.08
C ASP A 292 0.33 22.92 -19.70
N GLY A 293 -0.83 23.08 -19.05
CA GLY A 293 -1.67 22.01 -18.56
C GLY A 293 -2.98 21.90 -19.35
N PHE A 294 -3.05 20.96 -20.30
CA PHE A 294 -4.34 20.68 -20.94
C PHE A 294 -5.29 20.01 -19.93
N CYS A 295 -6.40 20.70 -19.66
CA CYS A 295 -7.52 20.16 -18.89
C CYS A 295 -8.71 19.95 -19.85
N PHE A 296 -9.04 18.70 -20.13
CA PHE A 296 -10.26 18.39 -20.86
C PHE A 296 -11.47 18.65 -19.96
N VAL A 297 -12.42 19.43 -20.46
CA VAL A 297 -13.65 19.76 -19.74
C VAL A 297 -14.72 18.76 -20.16
N PRO A 298 -15.19 17.90 -19.25
CA PRO A 298 -16.29 17.00 -19.55
C PRO A 298 -17.60 17.80 -19.65
N ASP A 299 -18.41 17.46 -20.62
CA ASP A 299 -19.76 17.99 -20.78
C ASP A 299 -20.77 17.09 -20.03
N GLU A 300 -20.50 16.88 -18.75
CA GLU A 300 -21.33 16.04 -17.88
C GLU A 300 -21.29 16.54 -16.43
N LEU A 301 -22.35 16.22 -15.69
CA LEU A 301 -22.43 16.49 -14.26
C LEU A 301 -21.59 15.48 -13.49
N LEU A 302 -20.53 15.93 -12.82
CA LEU A 302 -19.66 15.12 -12.01
C LEU A 302 -20.28 14.86 -10.62
N THR A 303 -20.37 13.59 -10.24
CA THR A 303 -20.85 13.20 -8.90
C THR A 303 -19.77 13.44 -7.83
N LYS A 304 -20.19 13.98 -6.69
CA LYS A 304 -19.30 14.27 -5.56
C LYS A 304 -19.25 13.09 -4.60
N LYS A 305 -18.04 12.67 -4.20
CA LYS A 305 -17.82 11.66 -3.16
C LYS A 305 -16.71 12.12 -2.23
N ASN A 306 -17.01 12.23 -0.95
CA ASN A 306 -16.00 12.61 0.04
C ASN A 306 -14.92 11.52 0.18
N LEU A 307 -13.67 11.94 0.19
CA LEU A 307 -12.48 11.14 0.44
C LEU A 307 -11.95 11.44 1.85
N ARG A 308 -10.86 10.75 2.21
CA ARG A 308 -10.13 11.06 3.44
C ARG A 308 -9.42 12.41 3.31
N GLU A 309 -9.07 13.03 4.44
CA GLU A 309 -8.30 14.29 4.50
C GLU A 309 -9.02 15.51 3.89
N GLY A 310 -10.36 15.50 3.91
CA GLY A 310 -11.18 16.63 3.43
C GLY A 310 -11.23 16.75 1.90
N LEU A 311 -10.60 15.86 1.16
CA LEU A 311 -10.66 15.84 -0.30
C LEU A 311 -12.00 15.28 -0.80
N THR A 312 -12.40 15.71 -1.98
CA THR A 312 -13.59 15.24 -2.69
C THR A 312 -13.19 14.63 -4.03
N ALA A 313 -13.70 13.44 -4.32
CA ALA A 313 -13.63 12.87 -5.67
C ALA A 313 -14.84 13.33 -6.47
N PHE A 314 -14.57 13.77 -7.69
CA PHE A 314 -15.56 14.14 -8.70
C PHE A 314 -15.49 13.08 -9.80
N THR A 315 -16.56 12.31 -9.96
CA THR A 315 -16.58 11.16 -10.86
C THR A 315 -17.62 11.36 -11.95
N GLY A 316 -17.18 11.30 -13.18
CA GLY A 316 -18.00 11.24 -14.39
C GLY A 316 -17.85 9.90 -15.09
N THR A 317 -18.42 9.76 -16.28
CA THR A 317 -18.36 8.56 -17.12
C THR A 317 -16.97 8.36 -17.71
N GLU A 318 -16.37 9.40 -18.26
CA GLU A 318 -15.07 9.35 -18.93
C GLU A 318 -13.94 9.86 -18.05
N LEU A 319 -14.18 10.91 -17.28
CA LEU A 319 -13.17 11.59 -16.50
C LEU A 319 -13.51 11.63 -15.02
N SER A 320 -12.46 11.62 -14.22
CA SER A 320 -12.57 11.77 -12.77
C SER A 320 -11.50 12.72 -12.27
N PHE A 321 -11.87 13.51 -11.27
CA PHE A 321 -10.99 14.49 -10.64
C PHE A 321 -10.96 14.29 -9.12
N VAL A 322 -9.94 14.86 -8.49
CA VAL A 322 -9.83 14.92 -7.02
C VAL A 322 -9.54 16.36 -6.66
N GLY A 323 -10.22 16.89 -5.65
CA GLY A 323 -10.05 18.28 -5.29
C GLY A 323 -10.77 18.68 -4.01
N LEU A 324 -10.97 19.97 -3.88
CA LEU A 324 -11.75 20.60 -2.81
C LEU A 324 -12.86 21.43 -3.42
N SER A 325 -14.03 21.43 -2.79
CA SER A 325 -15.14 22.30 -3.17
C SER A 325 -15.68 23.01 -1.94
N ARG A 326 -15.83 24.32 -2.01
CA ARG A 326 -16.43 25.13 -0.96
C ARG A 326 -17.56 25.97 -1.54
N PRO A 327 -18.67 26.15 -0.83
CA PRO A 327 -19.69 27.08 -1.29
C PRO A 327 -19.08 28.47 -1.36
N PHE A 328 -19.34 29.16 -2.44
CA PHE A 328 -19.13 30.59 -2.53
C PHE A 328 -20.31 31.26 -1.81
N MET A 329 -20.04 32.30 -1.01
CA MET A 329 -21.06 32.89 -0.16
C MET A 329 -22.31 33.20 -0.95
N ALA A 330 -23.36 32.41 -0.70
CA ALA A 330 -24.67 32.76 -1.18
C ALA A 330 -25.13 34.01 -0.41
N ALA A 331 -25.40 35.09 -1.11
CA ALA A 331 -26.20 36.14 -0.52
C ALA A 331 -27.57 35.56 -0.18
N SER A 332 -28.26 36.20 0.74
CA SER A 332 -29.55 35.76 1.26
C SER A 332 -30.67 35.68 0.19
N GLY A 333 -30.34 35.61 -1.07
CA GLY A 333 -31.26 35.60 -2.21
C GLY A 333 -30.82 34.76 -3.40
N ASP A 334 -29.63 34.15 -3.40
CA ASP A 334 -29.19 33.28 -4.51
C ASP A 334 -30.04 32.00 -4.53
N ILE A 335 -30.76 31.81 -5.63
CA ILE A 335 -31.64 30.66 -5.84
C ILE A 335 -30.77 29.39 -6.03
N GLU A 336 -29.54 29.55 -6.54
CA GLU A 336 -28.57 28.45 -6.73
C GLU A 336 -27.22 28.84 -6.15
N PRO A 337 -26.74 28.12 -5.11
CA PRO A 337 -25.44 28.41 -4.52
C PRO A 337 -24.31 28.08 -5.50
N HIS A 338 -23.43 29.04 -5.71
CA HIS A 338 -22.18 28.82 -6.44
C HIS A 338 -21.17 28.09 -5.58
N ALA A 339 -20.25 27.37 -6.21
CA ALA A 339 -19.16 26.72 -5.56
C ALA A 339 -17.80 27.05 -6.20
N LEU A 340 -16.87 27.37 -5.34
CA LEU A 340 -15.46 27.40 -5.68
C LEU A 340 -14.91 25.97 -5.61
N THR A 341 -14.29 25.51 -6.67
CA THR A 341 -13.73 24.17 -6.72
C THR A 341 -12.32 24.22 -7.28
N VAL A 342 -11.40 23.59 -6.54
CA VAL A 342 -10.01 23.39 -6.98
C VAL A 342 -9.81 21.91 -7.19
N LEU A 343 -9.38 21.50 -8.37
CA LEU A 343 -9.31 20.09 -8.74
C LEU A 343 -8.08 19.74 -9.60
N ILE A 344 -7.72 18.47 -9.54
CA ILE A 344 -6.70 17.86 -10.39
C ILE A 344 -7.26 16.57 -10.99
N PRO A 345 -6.83 16.16 -12.20
CA PRO A 345 -7.21 14.88 -12.77
C PRO A 345 -6.84 13.71 -11.82
N LYS A 346 -7.77 12.78 -11.64
CA LYS A 346 -7.54 11.58 -10.79
C LYS A 346 -6.32 10.78 -11.22
N ARG A 347 -6.00 10.80 -12.52
CA ARG A 347 -4.80 10.15 -13.06
C ARG A 347 -3.52 10.76 -12.49
N ASP A 348 -3.46 12.08 -12.36
CA ASP A 348 -2.29 12.77 -11.82
C ASP A 348 -2.19 12.59 -10.31
N TYR A 349 -3.33 12.64 -9.61
CA TYR A 349 -3.41 12.22 -8.21
C TYR A 349 -2.84 10.81 -8.01
N GLY A 350 -3.24 9.85 -8.86
CA GLY A 350 -2.71 8.49 -8.83
C GLY A 350 -1.20 8.42 -9.07
N ARG A 351 -0.68 9.22 -10.02
CA ARG A 351 0.77 9.30 -10.31
C ARG A 351 1.57 9.88 -9.14
N LEU A 352 1.09 10.93 -8.50
CA LEU A 352 1.72 11.51 -7.31
C LEU A 352 1.83 10.48 -6.17
N LEU A 353 0.73 9.74 -5.92
CA LEU A 353 0.72 8.67 -4.92
C LEU A 353 1.63 7.49 -5.30
N LEU A 354 1.68 7.12 -6.58
CA LEU A 354 2.54 6.04 -7.06
C LEU A 354 4.01 6.42 -6.95
N LYS A 355 4.38 7.65 -7.36
CA LYS A 355 5.76 8.15 -7.28
C LYS A 355 6.28 8.03 -5.85
N SER A 356 5.54 8.53 -4.88
CA SER A 356 5.94 8.44 -3.47
C SER A 356 6.03 7.01 -2.94
N LYS A 357 5.09 6.14 -3.33
CA LYS A 357 5.16 4.71 -2.97
C LYS A 357 6.39 4.03 -3.57
N LEU A 358 6.75 4.39 -4.81
CA LEU A 358 7.95 3.87 -5.48
C LEU A 358 9.23 4.39 -4.82
N GLU A 359 9.28 5.64 -4.41
CA GLU A 359 10.42 6.21 -3.68
C GLU A 359 10.66 5.48 -2.34
N ILE A 360 9.60 5.29 -1.55
CA ILE A 360 9.67 4.56 -0.28
C ILE A 360 9.99 3.06 -0.52
N GLY A 361 9.31 2.43 -1.48
CA GLY A 361 9.55 1.03 -1.84
C GLY A 361 10.96 0.80 -2.40
N GLY A 362 11.46 1.72 -3.22
CA GLY A 362 12.81 1.69 -3.76
C GLY A 362 13.87 1.79 -2.68
N LEU A 363 13.68 2.69 -1.71
CA LEU A 363 14.58 2.82 -0.56
C LEU A 363 14.62 1.54 0.28
N LEU A 364 13.44 0.94 0.57
CA LEU A 364 13.36 -0.33 1.28
C LEU A 364 14.03 -1.47 0.51
N MET A 365 13.79 -1.55 -0.80
CA MET A 365 14.40 -2.56 -1.66
C MET A 365 15.92 -2.42 -1.71
N LEU A 366 16.42 -1.19 -1.78
CA LEU A 366 17.86 -0.89 -1.75
C LEU A 366 18.48 -1.32 -0.42
N LEU A 367 17.80 -1.08 0.70
CA LEU A 367 18.24 -1.50 2.03
C LEU A 367 18.31 -3.03 2.15
N VAL A 368 17.29 -3.75 1.67
CA VAL A 368 17.27 -5.23 1.65
C VAL A 368 18.36 -5.77 0.73
N PHE A 369 18.53 -5.18 -0.46
CA PHE A 369 19.56 -5.57 -1.41
C PHE A 369 20.97 -5.36 -0.84
N PHE A 370 21.22 -4.20 -0.22
CA PHE A 370 22.50 -3.90 0.40
C PHE A 370 22.79 -4.85 1.58
N GLY A 371 21.79 -5.09 2.45
CA GLY A 371 21.91 -6.06 3.54
C GLY A 371 22.20 -7.48 3.05
N GLY A 372 21.49 -7.92 2.01
CA GLY A 372 21.71 -9.21 1.37
C GLY A 372 23.09 -9.32 0.71
N ALA A 373 23.50 -8.29 -0.02
CA ALA A 373 24.82 -8.24 -0.65
C ALA A 373 25.96 -8.28 0.39
N CYS A 374 25.83 -7.52 1.47
CA CYS A 374 26.77 -7.56 2.58
C CYS A 374 26.80 -8.95 3.24
N CYS A 375 25.65 -9.56 3.51
CA CYS A 375 25.55 -10.89 4.07
C CYS A 375 26.24 -11.93 3.17
N LEU A 376 25.96 -11.92 1.87
CA LEU A 376 26.60 -12.80 0.89
C LEU A 376 28.12 -12.55 0.79
N PHE A 377 28.54 -11.30 0.80
CA PHE A 377 29.97 -10.94 0.79
C PHE A 377 30.69 -11.51 2.01
N TYR A 378 30.13 -11.25 3.21
CA TYR A 378 30.73 -11.74 4.46
C TYR A 378 30.70 -13.28 4.55
N THR A 379 29.60 -13.91 4.12
CA THR A 379 29.49 -15.37 4.07
C THR A 379 30.56 -15.97 3.14
N ARG A 380 30.69 -15.45 1.92
CA ARG A 380 31.71 -15.92 0.97
C ARG A 380 33.13 -15.64 1.45
N ARG A 381 33.37 -14.48 2.06
CA ARG A 381 34.73 -14.06 2.44
C ARG A 381 35.24 -14.70 3.71
N TYR A 382 34.34 -14.98 4.66
CA TYR A 382 34.74 -15.45 6.02
C TYR A 382 34.20 -16.83 6.37
N PHE A 383 32.98 -17.15 6.00
CA PHE A 383 32.34 -18.39 6.44
C PHE A 383 32.65 -19.57 5.50
N ARG A 384 32.61 -19.35 4.20
CA ARG A 384 32.88 -20.40 3.21
C ARG A 384 34.28 -21.03 3.38
N PRO A 385 35.37 -20.28 3.60
CA PRO A 385 36.68 -20.88 3.84
C PRO A 385 36.73 -21.72 5.11
N ILE A 386 35.91 -21.41 6.13
CA ILE A 386 35.83 -22.20 7.36
C ILE A 386 35.14 -23.54 7.08
N LEU A 387 34.06 -23.53 6.31
CA LEU A 387 33.34 -24.75 5.93
C LEU A 387 34.22 -25.63 5.04
N GLU A 388 34.86 -25.06 4.03
CA GLU A 388 35.76 -25.77 3.12
C GLU A 388 36.92 -26.44 3.91
N ASP A 389 37.43 -25.79 4.95
CA ASP A 389 38.51 -26.35 5.79
C ASP A 389 37.99 -27.44 6.73
N ILE A 390 36.74 -27.33 7.20
CA ILE A 390 36.08 -28.39 7.99
C ILE A 390 35.78 -29.61 7.11
N ASP A 391 35.25 -29.40 5.91
CA ASP A 391 34.99 -30.47 4.96
C ASP A 391 36.31 -31.19 4.57
N HIS A 392 37.38 -30.42 4.34
CA HIS A 392 38.72 -30.98 4.10
C HIS A 392 39.23 -31.82 5.28
N VAL A 393 38.98 -31.44 6.54
CA VAL A 393 39.35 -32.21 7.71
C VAL A 393 38.54 -33.49 7.82
N THR A 394 37.28 -33.50 7.37
CA THR A 394 36.43 -34.71 7.38
C THR A 394 36.70 -35.64 6.20
N GLU A 395 37.19 -35.14 5.05
CA GLU A 395 37.57 -35.96 3.89
C GLU A 395 39.02 -36.51 3.95
N ILE A 396 39.88 -35.98 4.83
CA ILE A 396 41.27 -36.42 4.97
C ILE A 396 41.36 -37.75 5.74
N GLY A 397 40.89 -38.83 5.10
CA GLY A 397 41.32 -40.20 5.35
C GLY A 397 42.53 -40.61 4.51
N GLY A 398 43.06 -39.79 3.61
CA GLY A 398 44.00 -40.27 2.61
C GLY A 398 45.08 -39.35 2.05
N ASP A 399 45.13 -38.08 2.34
CA ASP A 399 46.13 -37.23 1.67
C ASP A 399 46.77 -36.19 2.61
N GLU A 400 48.05 -35.86 2.35
CA GLU A 400 48.99 -35.13 3.24
C GLU A 400 48.68 -33.62 3.44
N GLY A 401 47.45 -33.19 3.32
CA GLY A 401 47.05 -31.80 3.50
C GLY A 401 46.95 -31.38 4.97
N GLN A 402 47.74 -30.40 5.40
CA GLN A 402 47.55 -29.77 6.72
C GLN A 402 46.37 -28.79 6.69
N PRO A 403 45.49 -28.79 7.69
CA PRO A 403 44.40 -27.84 7.75
C PRO A 403 44.88 -26.39 7.74
N PHE A 404 44.14 -25.51 7.10
CA PHE A 404 44.48 -24.09 6.93
C PHE A 404 44.39 -23.33 8.28
N PHE A 405 43.50 -23.76 9.15
CA PHE A 405 43.34 -23.16 10.48
C PHE A 405 44.08 -23.94 11.55
N GLU A 406 44.78 -23.21 12.43
CA GLU A 406 45.59 -23.76 13.49
C GLU A 406 44.77 -24.59 14.51
N GLU A 407 43.52 -24.17 14.79
CA GLU A 407 42.63 -24.81 15.75
C GLU A 407 42.08 -26.16 15.26
N LEU A 408 42.09 -26.42 13.96
CA LEU A 408 41.67 -27.70 13.40
C LEU A 408 42.76 -28.75 13.40
N LEU A 409 44.02 -28.35 13.69
CA LEU A 409 45.14 -29.26 13.75
C LEU A 409 44.98 -30.35 14.84
N PRO A 410 44.53 -30.01 16.08
CA PRO A 410 44.27 -31.04 17.10
C PRO A 410 43.06 -31.93 16.74
N LEU A 411 42.11 -31.40 15.97
CA LEU A 411 40.95 -32.17 15.56
C LEU A 411 41.31 -33.14 14.43
N SER A 412 42.11 -32.71 13.47
CA SER A 412 42.59 -33.56 12.38
C SER A 412 43.51 -34.69 12.89
N THR A 413 44.37 -34.40 13.88
CA THR A 413 45.18 -35.45 14.55
C THR A 413 44.28 -36.44 15.29
N LYS A 414 43.31 -35.99 16.05
CA LYS A 414 42.36 -36.88 16.73
C LYS A 414 41.53 -37.73 15.77
N LEU A 415 41.05 -37.13 14.65
CA LEU A 415 40.31 -37.87 13.63
C LEU A 415 41.20 -38.95 12.98
N ARG A 416 42.46 -38.63 12.69
CA ARG A 416 43.42 -39.59 12.17
C ARG A 416 43.70 -40.72 13.16
N ASP A 417 43.86 -40.40 14.44
CA ASP A 417 44.03 -41.40 15.50
C ASP A 417 42.80 -42.30 15.65
N HIS A 418 41.59 -41.71 15.52
CA HIS A 418 40.34 -42.48 15.52
C HIS A 418 40.19 -43.36 14.28
N GLU A 419 40.57 -42.88 13.11
CA GLU A 419 40.52 -43.65 11.87
C GLU A 419 41.50 -44.80 11.90
N GLN A 420 42.70 -44.56 12.45
CA GLN A 420 43.68 -45.60 12.67
C GLN A 420 43.16 -46.65 13.68
N THR A 421 42.52 -46.21 14.76
CA THR A 421 41.85 -47.08 15.71
C THR A 421 40.72 -47.90 15.10
N ILE A 422 39.93 -47.29 14.20
CA ILE A 422 38.85 -47.98 13.47
C ILE A 422 39.46 -49.05 12.54
N THR A 423 40.53 -48.72 11.81
CA THR A 423 41.21 -49.65 10.92
C THR A 423 41.83 -50.82 11.71
N ASP A 424 42.41 -50.52 12.87
CA ASP A 424 42.95 -51.54 13.78
C ASP A 424 41.82 -52.43 14.33
N LEU A 425 40.68 -51.85 14.71
CA LEU A 425 39.51 -52.59 15.16
C LEU A 425 38.83 -53.41 14.03
N GLU A 426 38.86 -52.92 12.81
CA GLU A 426 38.37 -53.67 11.65
C GLU A 426 39.24 -54.88 11.33
N THR A 427 40.56 -54.74 11.43
CA THR A 427 41.48 -55.85 11.27
C THR A 427 41.33 -56.86 12.41
N GLU A 428 41.20 -56.44 13.68
CA GLU A 428 40.91 -57.29 14.81
C GLU A 428 39.57 -58.03 14.68
N LYS A 429 38.55 -57.33 14.16
CA LYS A 429 37.24 -57.92 13.85
C LYS A 429 37.31 -58.95 12.76
N GLN A 430 38.13 -58.76 11.71
CA GLN A 430 38.34 -59.75 10.66
C GLN A 430 39.05 -60.98 11.20
N ASP A 431 40.08 -60.82 12.06
CA ASP A 431 40.75 -61.90 12.70
C ASP A 431 39.85 -62.70 13.66
N LEU A 432 39.01 -61.99 14.43
CA LEU A 432 38.03 -62.64 15.31
C LEU A 432 36.95 -63.36 14.48
N GLN A 433 36.56 -62.82 13.36
CA GLN A 433 35.58 -63.41 12.43
C GLN A 433 36.16 -64.70 11.83
N GLY A 434 37.44 -64.71 11.44
CA GLY A 434 38.17 -65.91 10.99
C GLY A 434 38.29 -66.99 12.10
N GLN A 435 38.55 -66.58 13.34
CA GLN A 435 38.56 -67.50 14.49
C GLN A 435 37.15 -68.06 14.77
N MET A 436 36.11 -67.26 14.66
CA MET A 436 34.72 -67.71 14.81
C MET A 436 34.33 -68.73 13.74
N GLU A 437 34.72 -68.53 12.50
CA GLU A 437 34.48 -69.51 11.43
C GLU A 437 35.18 -70.82 11.65
N GLN A 438 36.43 -70.81 12.17
CA GLN A 438 37.18 -72.02 12.57
C GLN A 438 36.50 -72.73 13.73
N VAL A 439 36.04 -72.01 14.76
CA VAL A 439 35.31 -72.58 15.89
C VAL A 439 33.97 -73.17 15.44
N GLU A 440 33.25 -72.49 14.51
CA GLU A 440 32.03 -73.02 13.98
C GLU A 440 32.20 -74.25 13.10
N ALA A 441 33.26 -74.31 12.30
CA ALA A 441 33.65 -75.50 11.55
C ALA A 441 34.00 -76.69 12.47
N ASN A 442 34.74 -76.45 13.56
CA ASN A 442 35.00 -77.45 14.53
C ASN A 442 33.77 -77.92 15.31
N ALA A 443 32.87 -77.01 15.64
CA ALA A 443 31.57 -77.36 16.27
C ALA A 443 30.67 -78.19 15.35
N LYS A 444 30.68 -77.91 14.06
CA LYS A 444 29.93 -78.66 13.02
C LYS A 444 30.51 -80.12 12.96
N HIS A 445 31.85 -80.27 12.96
CA HIS A 445 32.47 -81.56 12.91
C HIS A 445 32.19 -82.39 14.18
N LEU A 446 32.18 -81.79 15.37
CA LEU A 446 31.80 -82.42 16.62
C LEU A 446 30.33 -82.80 16.68
N ALA A 447 29.44 -82.00 16.12
CA ALA A 447 28.03 -82.31 16.07
C ALA A 447 27.70 -83.43 15.08
N GLN A 448 28.40 -83.52 13.96
CA GLN A 448 28.33 -84.63 13.04
C GLN A 448 28.74 -85.93 13.74
N LYS A 449 29.85 -85.92 14.46
CA LYS A 449 30.34 -87.06 15.24
C LYS A 449 29.37 -87.52 16.34
N ARG A 450 28.62 -86.61 16.96
CA ARG A 450 27.57 -86.91 17.95
C ARG A 450 26.31 -87.46 17.30
N LYS A 451 26.01 -87.17 16.03
CA LYS A 451 24.92 -87.73 15.29
C LYS A 451 25.12 -89.20 14.96
N ASP A 452 26.38 -89.56 14.69
CA ASP A 452 26.79 -90.94 14.44
C ASP A 452 26.81 -91.86 15.71
N GLU A 453 26.75 -91.21 16.90
CA GLU A 453 26.71 -91.92 18.23
C GLU A 453 25.25 -92.20 18.66
N ILE A 454 24.23 -91.75 17.99
CA ILE A 454 22.83 -92.02 18.35
C ILE A 454 22.28 -93.05 17.38
N ASP A 455 21.65 -94.10 17.96
CA ASP A 455 21.00 -95.16 17.20
C ASP A 455 19.86 -94.51 16.30
N PRO A 456 19.96 -94.67 14.99
CA PRO A 456 18.97 -94.08 14.07
C PRO A 456 17.54 -94.56 14.35
N GLU A 457 17.29 -95.72 14.81
CA GLU A 457 15.96 -96.26 15.13
C GLU A 457 15.37 -95.52 16.37
N GLU A 458 16.17 -95.34 17.42
CA GLU A 458 15.77 -94.60 18.63
C GLU A 458 15.44 -93.11 18.29
N TYR A 459 16.21 -92.52 17.38
CA TYR A 459 15.93 -91.13 16.96
C TYR A 459 14.66 -91.00 16.14
N GLN A 460 14.35 -91.89 15.24
CA GLN A 460 13.13 -91.95 14.52
C GLN A 460 11.89 -92.19 15.43
N LEU A 461 12.00 -93.07 16.40
CA LEU A 461 11.02 -93.24 17.44
C LEU A 461 10.76 -91.97 18.24
N PHE A 462 11.82 -91.24 18.59
CA PHE A 462 11.72 -89.91 19.24
C PHE A 462 10.98 -88.89 18.38
N LEU A 463 11.32 -88.77 17.10
CA LEU A 463 10.67 -87.83 16.17
C LEU A 463 9.16 -88.12 16.02
N SER A 464 8.80 -89.41 15.86
CA SER A 464 7.37 -89.81 15.73
C SER A 464 6.58 -89.55 17.02
N ALA A 465 7.24 -89.74 18.18
CA ALA A 465 6.64 -89.49 19.49
C ALA A 465 6.49 -87.93 19.73
N TYR A 466 7.49 -87.14 19.35
CA TYR A 466 7.51 -85.67 19.48
C TYR A 466 6.39 -85.07 18.62
N GLN A 467 6.18 -85.55 17.40
CA GLN A 467 5.09 -85.10 16.52
C GLN A 467 3.69 -85.35 17.08
N LYS A 468 3.50 -86.38 17.86
CA LYS A 468 2.21 -86.76 18.51
C LYS A 468 1.95 -85.98 19.80
N LEU A 469 2.91 -85.14 20.29
CA LEU A 469 2.72 -84.35 21.49
C LEU A 469 1.82 -83.15 21.22
N GLY A 470 0.95 -82.86 22.16
CA GLY A 470 0.11 -81.66 22.12
C GLY A 470 0.91 -80.38 22.27
N PRO A 471 0.38 -79.24 21.84
CA PRO A 471 1.08 -77.99 21.76
C PRO A 471 1.68 -77.54 23.11
N GLU A 472 0.99 -77.73 24.21
CA GLU A 472 1.49 -77.41 25.55
C GLU A 472 2.74 -78.24 25.93
N SER A 473 2.72 -79.50 25.61
CA SER A 473 3.86 -80.43 25.89
C SER A 473 5.09 -80.06 25.06
N ARG A 474 4.93 -79.60 23.82
CA ARG A 474 6.06 -79.12 23.00
C ARG A 474 6.65 -77.87 23.56
N ILE A 475 5.83 -76.89 23.99
CA ILE A 475 6.31 -75.65 24.66
C ILE A 475 7.12 -76.01 25.91
N VAL A 476 6.66 -77.01 26.70
CA VAL A 476 7.41 -77.47 27.89
C VAL A 476 8.74 -78.11 27.50
N ILE A 477 8.78 -78.89 26.43
CA ILE A 477 10.06 -79.50 25.96
C ILE A 477 11.03 -78.41 25.51
N ASP A 478 10.59 -77.49 24.70
CA ASP A 478 11.43 -76.40 24.19
C ASP A 478 11.99 -75.59 25.34
N ALA A 479 11.17 -75.18 26.29
CA ALA A 479 11.59 -74.49 27.48
C ALA A 479 12.55 -75.28 28.38
N MET A 480 12.35 -76.61 28.49
CA MET A 480 13.29 -77.51 29.24
C MET A 480 14.62 -77.60 28.55
N VAL A 481 14.67 -77.72 27.24
CA VAL A 481 15.91 -77.79 26.44
C VAL A 481 16.67 -76.47 26.52
N ASP A 482 15.96 -75.35 26.46
CA ASP A 482 16.52 -74.02 26.55
C ASP A 482 16.84 -73.58 27.98
N GLY A 483 16.64 -74.47 28.96
CA GLY A 483 17.08 -74.27 30.36
C GLY A 483 16.17 -73.37 31.18
N VAL A 484 14.93 -73.10 30.71
CA VAL A 484 13.98 -72.25 31.41
C VAL A 484 13.51 -72.93 32.72
N SER A 485 13.36 -72.16 33.78
CA SER A 485 12.94 -72.66 35.09
C SER A 485 11.50 -73.19 35.07
N ALA A 486 11.14 -74.19 35.87
CA ALA A 486 9.79 -74.73 35.97
C ALA A 486 8.76 -73.66 36.40
N GLN A 487 9.23 -72.68 37.17
CA GLN A 487 8.39 -71.51 37.59
C GLN A 487 8.02 -70.63 36.42
N THR A 488 8.98 -70.28 35.60
CA THR A 488 8.76 -69.47 34.39
C THR A 488 7.87 -70.20 33.38
N ILE A 489 8.02 -71.52 33.24
CA ILE A 489 7.15 -72.36 32.39
C ILE A 489 5.70 -72.36 32.92
N ALA A 490 5.51 -72.43 34.26
CA ALA A 490 4.22 -72.38 34.89
C ALA A 490 3.51 -71.03 34.68
N GLU A 491 4.25 -69.92 34.76
CA GLU A 491 3.77 -68.59 34.48
C GLU A 491 3.35 -68.42 32.98
N GLN A 492 4.21 -68.86 32.07
CA GLN A 492 3.94 -68.81 30.63
C GLN A 492 2.68 -69.63 30.22
N LEU A 493 2.50 -70.79 30.80
CA LEU A 493 1.35 -71.65 30.52
C LEU A 493 0.13 -71.33 31.39
N ARG A 494 0.21 -70.37 32.31
CA ARG A 494 -0.81 -70.04 33.32
C ARG A 494 -1.33 -71.25 34.07
N LYS A 495 -0.42 -72.13 34.45
CA LYS A 495 -0.71 -73.38 35.17
C LYS A 495 0.03 -73.44 36.50
N LYS A 496 -0.40 -74.33 37.40
CA LYS A 496 0.30 -74.51 38.67
C LYS A 496 1.63 -75.23 38.44
N MET A 497 2.65 -74.91 39.25
CA MET A 497 3.98 -75.59 39.25
C MET A 497 3.85 -77.13 39.25
N SER A 498 2.94 -77.66 40.04
CA SER A 498 2.68 -79.09 40.10
C SER A 498 2.30 -79.70 38.78
N THR A 499 1.54 -78.96 38.00
CA THR A 499 1.10 -79.33 36.64
C THR A 499 2.26 -79.34 35.65
N VAL A 500 3.20 -78.42 35.76
CA VAL A 500 4.41 -78.38 34.91
C VAL A 500 5.31 -79.55 35.26
N TYR A 501 5.46 -79.90 36.53
CA TYR A 501 6.20 -81.10 36.93
C TYR A 501 5.54 -82.38 36.43
N SER A 502 4.23 -82.45 36.42
CA SER A 502 3.54 -83.60 35.83
C SER A 502 3.78 -83.69 34.32
N TYR A 503 3.72 -82.55 33.61
CA TYR A 503 4.04 -82.47 32.15
C TYR A 503 5.49 -82.93 31.92
N ARG A 504 6.45 -82.48 32.70
CA ARG A 504 7.84 -82.89 32.56
C ARG A 504 8.07 -84.41 32.75
N ARG A 505 7.37 -85.02 33.69
CA ARG A 505 7.44 -86.46 33.94
C ARG A 505 6.76 -87.23 32.80
N ASP A 506 5.57 -86.79 32.34
CA ASP A 506 4.81 -87.40 31.25
C ASP A 506 5.52 -87.35 29.90
N ILE A 507 6.23 -86.25 29.65
CA ILE A 507 7.01 -86.00 28.45
C ILE A 507 8.10 -87.10 28.29
N TYR A 508 8.90 -87.35 29.32
CA TYR A 508 9.94 -88.34 29.22
C TYR A 508 9.41 -89.75 28.90
N GLY A 509 8.26 -90.10 29.47
CA GLY A 509 7.59 -91.34 29.15
C GLY A 509 7.03 -91.40 27.69
N LYS A 510 6.44 -90.29 27.22
CA LYS A 510 5.84 -90.19 25.87
C LYS A 510 6.91 -90.19 24.77
N VAL A 511 8.07 -89.57 25.00
CA VAL A 511 9.15 -89.47 23.99
C VAL A 511 10.18 -90.59 24.13
N GLY A 512 9.91 -91.63 25.00
CA GLY A 512 10.69 -92.85 25.10
C GLY A 512 12.07 -92.64 25.71
N ILE A 513 12.33 -91.62 26.53
CA ILE A 513 13.64 -91.36 27.17
C ILE A 513 13.64 -91.99 28.53
N GLN A 514 14.52 -93.02 28.72
CA GLN A 514 14.69 -93.80 29.95
C GLN A 514 16.13 -93.72 30.44
N GLY A 515 16.39 -93.94 31.73
CA GLY A 515 17.72 -94.00 32.30
C GLY A 515 18.16 -92.74 33.07
N GLU A 516 19.42 -92.67 33.41
CA GLU A 516 20.05 -91.50 34.07
C GLU A 516 20.36 -90.49 32.98
N ASN A 517 20.31 -89.18 33.31
CA ASN A 517 20.53 -88.05 32.35
C ASN A 517 19.45 -87.78 31.30
N LYS A 518 18.18 -88.01 31.66
CA LYS A 518 17.03 -87.81 30.75
C LYS A 518 16.97 -86.41 30.07
N LEU A 519 17.34 -85.37 30.80
CA LEU A 519 17.35 -84.01 30.24
C LEU A 519 18.46 -83.81 29.19
N GLN A 520 19.60 -84.44 29.38
CA GLN A 520 20.71 -84.35 28.44
C GLN A 520 20.37 -85.11 27.14
N GLN A 521 19.79 -86.30 27.26
CA GLN A 521 19.32 -87.06 26.12
C GLN A 521 18.21 -86.28 25.33
N LEU A 522 17.32 -85.65 26.07
CA LEU A 522 16.27 -84.78 25.43
C LEU A 522 16.91 -83.61 24.70
N ARG A 523 17.86 -82.89 25.31
CA ARG A 523 18.59 -81.77 24.69
C ARG A 523 19.30 -82.20 23.41
N VAL A 524 19.99 -83.29 23.41
CA VAL A 524 20.69 -83.78 22.21
C VAL A 524 19.71 -84.11 21.08
N ARG A 525 18.63 -84.86 21.37
CA ARG A 525 17.64 -85.21 20.35
C ARG A 525 16.87 -84.03 19.82
N VAL A 526 16.47 -83.07 20.68
CA VAL A 526 15.77 -81.85 20.25
C VAL A 526 16.73 -80.90 19.50
N SER A 527 17.98 -80.78 19.92
CA SER A 527 18.98 -79.98 19.20
C SER A 527 19.24 -80.50 17.78
N LEU A 528 19.32 -81.83 17.64
CA LEU A 528 19.42 -82.45 16.31
C LEU A 528 18.18 -82.19 15.45
N MET A 529 17.01 -82.35 16.02
CA MET A 529 15.75 -82.08 15.32
C MET A 529 15.64 -80.59 14.87
N ARG A 530 15.95 -79.65 15.73
CA ARG A 530 15.94 -78.23 15.39
C ARG A 530 16.94 -77.90 14.26
N ARG A 531 18.10 -78.56 14.26
CA ARG A 531 19.14 -78.41 13.26
C ARG A 531 18.70 -79.00 11.90
N GLU A 532 18.07 -80.15 11.87
CA GLU A 532 17.47 -80.73 10.66
C GLU A 532 16.34 -79.88 10.09
N GLN A 533 15.55 -79.24 10.97
CA GLN A 533 14.51 -78.29 10.53
C GLN A 533 15.11 -77.02 9.93
N THR A 534 16.26 -76.53 10.39
CA THR A 534 16.98 -75.38 9.81
C THR A 534 17.69 -75.73 8.51
N GLU A 535 18.21 -76.97 8.35
CA GLU A 535 18.91 -77.41 7.14
C GLU A 535 17.97 -77.81 6.01
N TYR A 536 16.74 -78.26 6.31
CA TYR A 536 15.76 -78.76 5.33
C TYR A 536 14.47 -77.93 5.24
N GLY A 537 14.26 -76.96 6.13
CA GLY A 537 13.07 -76.12 6.18
C GLY A 537 13.31 -74.78 5.57
N GLY A 538 13.00 -74.61 4.30
CA GLY A 538 12.90 -73.31 3.67
C GLY A 538 11.85 -72.44 4.34
N SER A 539 12.18 -71.15 4.47
CA SER A 539 11.39 -69.94 4.81
C SER A 539 9.98 -70.14 5.38
N PRO A 540 9.70 -69.63 6.57
CA PRO A 540 8.33 -69.39 6.96
C PRO A 540 7.82 -68.08 6.34
N ALA A 541 6.62 -68.11 5.76
CA ALA A 541 5.86 -66.99 5.24
C ALA A 541 5.55 -65.95 6.33
N PRO A 542 5.40 -64.66 5.95
CA PRO A 542 5.07 -63.61 6.89
C PRO A 542 3.60 -63.70 7.30
N SER A 543 3.34 -63.73 8.58
CA SER A 543 1.99 -63.55 9.12
C SER A 543 1.59 -62.08 9.15
N ASN A 544 0.50 -61.81 8.50
CA ASN A 544 -0.32 -60.61 8.56
C ASN A 544 -0.81 -60.29 9.98
N GLY A 545 -0.93 -59.05 10.25
CA GLY A 545 -1.65 -58.48 11.37
C GLY A 545 -1.50 -56.97 11.30
N GLU A 546 -2.22 -56.37 10.49
CA GLU A 546 -3.44 -55.59 10.66
C GLU A 546 -3.37 -54.51 11.75
N ASN A 547 -3.52 -53.35 11.20
CA ASN A 547 -4.46 -52.28 11.58
C ASN A 547 -4.14 -51.31 12.72
N ALA A 548 -4.24 -50.11 12.30
CA ALA A 548 -5.16 -49.06 12.75
C ALA A 548 -4.51 -47.80 13.29
N GLY A 549 -4.95 -46.75 12.69
CA GLY A 549 -5.18 -45.47 13.29
C GLY A 549 -4.41 -44.34 12.61
N GLN A 550 -4.91 -43.81 11.55
CA GLN A 550 -5.82 -42.65 11.45
C GLN A 550 -5.47 -41.55 12.45
N ALA A 551 -5.10 -40.52 11.89
CA ALA A 551 -5.85 -39.28 11.60
C ALA A 551 -5.32 -38.06 12.32
N VAL A 552 -5.31 -37.04 11.56
CA VAL A 552 -5.91 -35.72 11.76
C VAL A 552 -4.95 -34.60 12.15
N ASN A 553 -4.86 -33.79 11.15
CA ASN A 553 -5.17 -32.35 11.11
C ASN A 553 -4.09 -31.31 11.36
N ARG A 554 -4.17 -30.59 10.37
CA ARG A 554 -4.16 -29.12 10.11
C ARG A 554 -2.84 -28.43 10.04
#